data_593056faa7ad47babeddc87728c11c46
#
_entry.id   593056faa7ad47babeddc87728c11c46
#
_cell.length_a   1.000
_cell.length_b   1.000
_cell.length_c   1.000
_cell.angle_alpha   90.00
_cell.angle_beta   90.00
_cell.angle_gamma   90.00
#
_symmetry.space_group_name_H-M   'P 1'
#
loop_
_entity.id
_entity.type
_entity.pdbx_description
1 polymer ?
#
loop_
_entity_poly.entity_id
_entity_poly.type
_entity_poly.pdbx_seq_one_letter_code
_entity_poly.pdbx_strand_id
1 'polypeptide(L)'
;MKMKKWQATVLVCASLVCLSACNNQSANQADNQSGDKQGQVSSQMAKQGEEVPDFELTGVDGKTYRLSDYKGKKVYLKFWASWCSICLASLPDTDELAKEAGDDFVILTVVSPGQKGEQAEEAFQKWYQGLDYKNLPVLLDPSGQLLASYGVRSYPTQAFIDKEGKLVKTQPGFMDKETILENLKTMN
;
A
#
# COMPACT_ATOMS: atom_id res chain seq x y z
N MET A 1 -62.24 21.12 -23.39
CA MET A 1 -62.41 22.00 -24.57
C MET A 1 -61.06 22.39 -25.12
N LYS A 2 -60.90 22.15 -26.44
CA LYS A 2 -59.89 22.61 -27.39
C LYS A 2 -58.45 22.05 -27.30
N MET A 3 -58.32 20.97 -28.06
CA MET A 3 -57.11 20.47 -28.69
C MET A 3 -56.54 21.52 -29.67
N LYS A 4 -55.24 21.65 -29.71
CA LYS A 4 -54.52 22.20 -30.88
C LYS A 4 -53.38 21.28 -31.25
N LYS A 5 -53.64 20.52 -32.30
CA LYS A 5 -52.62 19.79 -33.08
C LYS A 5 -51.76 20.81 -33.79
N TRP A 6 -50.48 20.55 -33.88
CA TRP A 6 -49.64 21.07 -34.96
C TRP A 6 -48.66 20.04 -35.42
N GLN A 7 -48.61 19.99 -36.72
CA GLN A 7 -48.11 18.91 -37.55
C GLN A 7 -46.60 19.05 -37.80
N ALA A 8 -46.04 17.95 -38.05
CA ALA A 8 -44.88 17.54 -38.80
C ALA A 8 -44.17 18.58 -39.72
N THR A 9 -42.86 18.53 -39.66
CA THR A 9 -42.05 18.75 -40.89
C THR A 9 -40.84 17.81 -40.81
N VAL A 10 -40.86 16.85 -41.69
CA VAL A 10 -39.75 15.94 -42.06
C VAL A 10 -38.81 16.71 -42.94
N LEU A 11 -37.56 16.71 -42.61
CA LEU A 11 -36.47 17.05 -43.54
C LEU A 11 -35.40 15.99 -43.46
N VAL A 12 -35.44 15.16 -44.47
CA VAL A 12 -34.38 14.21 -44.84
C VAL A 12 -33.27 15.02 -45.49
N CYS A 13 -32.07 14.88 -45.00
CA CYS A 13 -30.86 15.16 -45.76
C CYS A 13 -29.87 14.06 -45.59
N ALA A 14 -29.54 13.50 -46.72
CA ALA A 14 -28.70 12.35 -46.96
C ALA A 14 -27.21 12.66 -46.85
N SER A 15 -26.49 11.63 -46.46
CA SER A 15 -25.16 11.22 -46.94
C SER A 15 -24.00 12.23 -46.91
N LEU A 16 -23.00 11.88 -46.13
CA LEU A 16 -21.61 11.82 -46.66
C LEU A 16 -20.74 10.99 -45.71
N VAL A 17 -20.34 9.86 -46.22
CA VAL A 17 -19.29 8.99 -45.68
C VAL A 17 -17.95 9.71 -45.90
N CYS A 18 -17.19 9.94 -44.87
CA CYS A 18 -15.77 10.21 -44.94
C CYS A 18 -15.03 9.21 -44.09
N LEU A 19 -14.51 8.19 -44.72
CA LEU A 19 -13.36 7.43 -44.24
C LEU A 19 -12.12 8.35 -44.30
N SER A 20 -11.47 8.52 -43.21
CA SER A 20 -10.08 8.99 -43.12
C SER A 20 -9.47 8.31 -41.91
N ALA A 21 -8.76 7.23 -42.12
CA ALA A 21 -7.33 7.04 -42.07
C ALA A 21 -6.66 7.52 -40.78
N CYS A 22 -6.06 6.53 -40.15
CA CYS A 22 -5.04 6.60 -39.09
C CYS A 22 -4.10 7.82 -39.22
N ASN A 23 -3.91 8.53 -38.18
CA ASN A 23 -2.60 9.10 -37.92
C ASN A 23 -2.25 9.03 -36.43
N ASN A 24 -1.22 8.23 -36.19
CA ASN A 24 -0.49 8.11 -34.95
C ASN A 24 0.35 9.38 -34.77
N GLN A 25 0.01 10.25 -33.89
CA GLN A 25 0.91 11.33 -33.48
C GLN A 25 1.01 11.37 -31.95
N SER A 26 2.15 10.82 -31.50
CA SER A 26 2.77 11.19 -30.23
C SER A 26 2.84 12.70 -30.11
N ALA A 27 2.15 13.25 -29.18
CA ALA A 27 2.40 14.58 -28.67
C ALA A 27 2.88 14.46 -27.24
N ASN A 28 4.19 14.58 -27.07
CA ASN A 28 4.85 14.93 -25.83
C ASN A 28 4.19 16.19 -25.27
N GLN A 29 3.63 16.09 -24.08
CA GLN A 29 3.48 17.27 -23.24
C GLN A 29 4.38 17.09 -22.03
N ALA A 30 5.37 17.95 -22.03
CA ALA A 30 6.37 18.11 -21.01
C ALA A 30 5.76 18.72 -19.74
N ASP A 31 6.29 18.22 -18.64
CA ASP A 31 6.58 18.90 -17.38
C ASP A 31 5.50 19.80 -16.75
N ASN A 32 4.94 19.29 -15.67
CA ASN A 32 4.84 20.07 -14.46
C ASN A 32 5.23 19.21 -13.25
N GLN A 33 6.53 19.17 -12.97
CA GLN A 33 7.08 18.61 -11.73
C GLN A 33 6.80 19.61 -10.61
N SER A 34 5.71 19.41 -9.90
CA SER A 34 5.61 19.82 -8.49
C SER A 34 5.95 18.58 -7.67
N GLY A 35 7.11 18.61 -7.04
CA GLY A 35 7.65 17.48 -6.31
C GLY A 35 6.90 17.22 -5.00
N ASP A 36 5.89 16.37 -5.06
CA ASP A 36 5.43 15.61 -3.91
C ASP A 36 6.15 14.25 -3.95
N LYS A 37 7.05 14.05 -2.99
CA LYS A 37 7.67 12.75 -2.74
C LYS A 37 6.64 11.80 -2.11
N GLN A 38 5.59 11.47 -2.85
CA GLN A 38 4.71 10.37 -2.51
C GLN A 38 5.38 9.07 -2.93
N GLY A 39 5.51 8.15 -1.96
CA GLY A 39 6.08 6.84 -2.19
C GLY A 39 5.37 6.11 -3.34
N GLN A 40 6.11 5.37 -4.14
CA GLN A 40 5.57 4.60 -5.25
C GLN A 40 5.13 3.22 -4.75
N VAL A 41 3.85 2.91 -4.92
CA VAL A 41 3.29 1.59 -4.65
C VAL A 41 2.56 1.11 -5.90
N SER A 42 2.84 -0.11 -6.33
CA SER A 42 2.11 -0.73 -7.42
C SER A 42 0.65 -1.00 -7.02
N SER A 43 -0.29 -0.74 -7.93
CA SER A 43 -1.72 -1.03 -7.71
C SER A 43 -2.09 -2.51 -7.88
N GLN A 44 -1.12 -3.39 -8.15
CA GLN A 44 -1.36 -4.82 -8.28
C GLN A 44 -1.65 -5.45 -6.92
N MET A 45 -2.59 -6.39 -6.90
CA MET A 45 -2.88 -7.19 -5.70
C MET A 45 -1.78 -8.22 -5.47
N ALA A 46 -1.26 -8.27 -4.25
CA ALA A 46 -0.35 -9.33 -3.81
C ALA A 46 -1.13 -10.65 -3.68
N LYS A 47 -0.65 -11.70 -4.35
CA LYS A 47 -1.27 -13.02 -4.32
C LYS A 47 -0.31 -14.05 -3.74
N GLN A 48 -0.86 -14.94 -2.93
CA GLN A 48 -0.06 -16.02 -2.32
C GLN A 48 0.64 -16.86 -3.39
N GLY A 49 1.94 -17.09 -3.21
CA GLY A 49 2.80 -17.83 -4.11
C GLY A 49 3.35 -17.01 -5.30
N GLU A 50 2.88 -15.76 -5.49
CA GLU A 50 3.37 -14.86 -6.53
C GLU A 50 4.35 -13.83 -5.95
N GLU A 51 5.27 -13.32 -6.78
CA GLU A 51 6.14 -12.20 -6.41
C GLU A 51 5.28 -10.98 -6.12
N VAL A 52 5.51 -10.35 -4.95
CA VAL A 52 4.76 -9.15 -4.58
C VAL A 52 5.29 -7.93 -5.33
N PRO A 53 4.42 -6.99 -5.68
CA PRO A 53 4.85 -5.74 -6.28
C PRO A 53 5.80 -4.98 -5.35
N ASP A 54 6.87 -4.41 -5.92
CA ASP A 54 7.76 -3.54 -5.16
C ASP A 54 7.02 -2.30 -4.67
N PHE A 55 7.46 -1.77 -3.54
CA PHE A 55 6.99 -0.51 -3.00
C PHE A 55 8.17 0.36 -2.56
N GLU A 56 7.96 1.65 -2.58
CA GLU A 56 8.85 2.64 -1.98
C GLU A 56 8.03 3.52 -1.04
N LEU A 57 8.36 3.51 0.25
CA LEU A 57 7.69 4.31 1.28
C LEU A 57 8.71 5.04 2.14
N THR A 58 8.32 6.20 2.66
CA THR A 58 9.11 6.93 3.64
C THR A 58 8.71 6.48 5.05
N GLY A 59 9.70 6.22 5.89
CA GLY A 59 9.50 5.91 7.30
C GLY A 59 9.34 7.17 8.16
N VAL A 60 8.82 6.99 9.37
CA VAL A 60 8.76 8.08 10.39
C VAL A 60 10.15 8.61 10.76
N ASP A 61 11.21 7.84 10.48
CA ASP A 61 12.62 8.22 10.65
C ASP A 61 13.18 9.02 9.45
N GLY A 62 12.36 9.31 8.45
CA GLY A 62 12.71 10.04 7.23
C GLY A 62 13.49 9.22 6.20
N LYS A 63 13.74 7.92 6.46
CA LYS A 63 14.42 7.04 5.50
C LYS A 63 13.44 6.51 4.47
N THR A 64 13.95 6.20 3.30
CA THR A 64 13.22 5.50 2.24
C THR A 64 13.42 3.99 2.38
N TYR A 65 12.32 3.25 2.30
CA TYR A 65 12.27 1.79 2.37
C TYR A 65 11.69 1.24 1.08
N ARG A 66 12.44 0.35 0.43
CA ARG A 66 11.98 -0.39 -0.77
C ARG A 66 11.96 -1.87 -0.45
N LEU A 67 10.94 -2.58 -0.90
CA LEU A 67 10.92 -4.03 -0.71
C LEU A 67 12.10 -4.70 -1.42
N SER A 68 12.46 -4.21 -2.59
CA SER A 68 13.60 -4.71 -3.37
C SER A 68 14.95 -4.66 -2.64
N ASP A 69 15.12 -3.76 -1.66
CA ASP A 69 16.34 -3.67 -0.84
C ASP A 69 16.51 -4.87 0.10
N TYR A 70 15.46 -5.67 0.28
CA TYR A 70 15.43 -6.84 1.15
C TYR A 70 15.45 -8.19 0.40
N LYS A 71 15.74 -8.19 -0.91
CA LYS A 71 15.91 -9.44 -1.67
C LYS A 71 16.95 -10.34 -1.00
N GLY A 72 16.63 -11.62 -0.88
CA GLY A 72 17.44 -12.60 -0.17
C GLY A 72 17.17 -12.68 1.33
N LYS A 73 16.29 -11.82 1.88
CA LYS A 73 15.81 -11.87 3.26
C LYS A 73 14.31 -12.15 3.29
N LYS A 74 13.87 -12.83 4.34
CA LYS A 74 12.43 -12.96 4.64
C LYS A 74 11.91 -11.63 5.18
N VAL A 75 10.72 -11.20 4.75
CA VAL A 75 10.13 -9.95 5.21
C VAL A 75 8.84 -10.24 5.97
N TYR A 76 8.80 -9.81 7.22
CA TYR A 76 7.57 -9.68 7.99
C TYR A 76 7.06 -8.24 7.87
N LEU A 77 5.84 -8.09 7.38
CA LEU A 77 5.19 -6.80 7.19
C LEU A 77 3.92 -6.75 8.04
N LYS A 78 3.86 -5.80 8.99
CA LYS A 78 2.72 -5.62 9.90
C LYS A 78 1.98 -4.33 9.59
N PHE A 79 0.71 -4.45 9.22
CA PHE A 79 -0.20 -3.32 9.06
C PHE A 79 -0.93 -3.04 10.36
N TRP A 80 -0.92 -1.77 10.80
CA TRP A 80 -1.51 -1.37 12.07
C TRP A 80 -1.99 0.08 12.05
N ALA A 81 -2.65 0.53 13.14
CA ALA A 81 -3.14 1.90 13.29
C ALA A 81 -2.97 2.38 14.74
N SER A 82 -2.84 3.69 14.95
CA SER A 82 -2.66 4.30 16.27
C SER A 82 -3.85 4.13 17.21
N TRP A 83 -5.04 4.00 16.66
CA TRP A 83 -6.29 3.76 17.42
C TRP A 83 -6.54 2.28 17.72
N CYS A 84 -5.74 1.37 17.20
CA CYS A 84 -5.91 -0.08 17.35
C CYS A 84 -5.24 -0.56 18.65
N SER A 85 -5.99 -0.75 19.71
CA SER A 85 -5.46 -1.09 21.04
C SER A 85 -4.64 -2.39 21.07
N ILE A 86 -5.10 -3.45 20.38
CA ILE A 86 -4.37 -4.72 20.30
C ILE A 86 -3.10 -4.58 19.45
N CYS A 87 -3.09 -3.64 18.47
CA CYS A 87 -1.88 -3.33 17.74
C CYS A 87 -0.85 -2.69 18.66
N LEU A 88 -1.25 -1.67 19.41
CA LEU A 88 -0.37 -0.95 20.35
C LEU A 88 0.19 -1.89 21.43
N ALA A 89 -0.64 -2.77 21.98
CA ALA A 89 -0.22 -3.74 22.99
C ALA A 89 0.89 -4.70 22.48
N SER A 90 0.98 -4.91 21.17
CA SER A 90 1.98 -5.81 20.54
C SER A 90 3.17 -5.08 19.90
N LEU A 91 3.22 -3.75 19.95
CA LEU A 91 4.38 -3.01 19.42
C LEU A 91 5.69 -3.26 20.17
N PRO A 92 5.70 -3.41 21.52
CA PRO A 92 6.94 -3.74 22.24
C PRO A 92 7.59 -5.02 21.72
N ASP A 93 6.80 -6.09 21.54
CA ASP A 93 7.29 -7.36 21.00
C ASP A 93 7.76 -7.21 19.54
N THR A 94 7.07 -6.35 18.77
CA THR A 94 7.47 -6.08 17.39
C THR A 94 8.77 -5.27 17.31
N ASP A 95 9.00 -4.32 18.24
CA ASP A 95 10.26 -3.58 18.34
C ASP A 95 11.42 -4.50 18.73
N GLU A 96 11.16 -5.45 19.66
CA GLU A 96 12.15 -6.46 20.02
C GLU A 96 12.50 -7.39 18.86
N LEU A 97 11.49 -7.86 18.13
CA LEU A 97 11.69 -8.64 16.89
C LEU A 97 12.51 -7.86 15.86
N ALA A 98 12.25 -6.57 15.68
CA ALA A 98 13.00 -5.73 14.77
C ALA A 98 14.47 -5.57 15.20
N LYS A 99 14.75 -5.57 16.50
CA LYS A 99 16.11 -5.60 17.05
C LYS A 99 16.83 -6.92 16.78
N GLU A 100 16.09 -8.04 16.76
CA GLU A 100 16.63 -9.37 16.44
C GLU A 100 16.81 -9.59 14.93
N ALA A 101 16.24 -8.72 14.09
CA ALA A 101 16.38 -8.78 12.64
C ALA A 101 17.86 -8.68 12.22
N GLY A 102 18.21 -9.39 11.17
CA GLY A 102 19.60 -9.48 10.72
C GLY A 102 19.71 -9.88 9.25
N ASP A 103 20.54 -10.88 8.98
CA ASP A 103 20.78 -11.33 7.62
C ASP A 103 19.68 -12.25 7.08
N ASP A 104 18.93 -12.95 7.95
CA ASP A 104 17.90 -13.90 7.53
C ASP A 104 16.53 -13.26 7.31
N PHE A 105 16.15 -12.31 8.14
CA PHE A 105 14.84 -11.67 8.06
C PHE A 105 14.86 -10.19 8.45
N VAL A 106 13.82 -9.46 8.05
CA VAL A 106 13.55 -8.07 8.42
C VAL A 106 12.11 -7.90 8.88
N ILE A 107 11.93 -6.99 9.83
CA ILE A 107 10.61 -6.58 10.35
C ILE A 107 10.32 -5.18 9.85
N LEU A 108 9.20 -5.01 9.16
CA LEU A 108 8.70 -3.72 8.70
C LEU A 108 7.28 -3.54 9.22
N THR A 109 6.91 -2.32 9.57
CA THR A 109 5.52 -2.00 9.91
C THR A 109 4.99 -0.86 9.07
N VAL A 110 3.70 -0.88 8.78
CA VAL A 110 3.04 0.07 7.90
C VAL A 110 1.84 0.69 8.59
N VAL A 111 1.77 2.00 8.54
CA VAL A 111 0.60 2.80 8.91
C VAL A 111 0.17 3.59 7.69
N SER A 112 -1.13 3.77 7.51
CA SER A 112 -1.69 4.53 6.39
C SER A 112 -2.38 5.80 6.92
N PRO A 113 -1.64 6.91 7.08
CA PRO A 113 -2.19 8.16 7.58
C PRO A 113 -3.36 8.65 6.73
N GLY A 114 -4.42 9.15 7.38
CA GLY A 114 -5.63 9.60 6.72
C GLY A 114 -6.55 8.49 6.18
N GLN A 115 -6.14 7.22 6.30
CA GLN A 115 -6.91 6.07 5.83
C GLN A 115 -7.53 5.32 7.02
N LYS A 116 -8.71 4.72 6.84
CA LYS A 116 -9.37 3.83 7.82
C LYS A 116 -9.41 4.39 9.25
N GLY A 117 -9.58 5.70 9.39
CA GLY A 117 -9.67 6.36 10.70
C GLY A 117 -8.31 6.69 11.35
N GLU A 118 -7.20 6.46 10.65
CA GLU A 118 -5.90 6.92 11.12
C GLU A 118 -5.79 8.45 11.00
N GLN A 119 -5.00 9.05 11.89
CA GLN A 119 -4.71 10.47 11.89
C GLN A 119 -4.05 10.91 10.57
N ALA A 120 -4.12 12.22 10.27
CA ALA A 120 -3.30 12.80 9.22
C ALA A 120 -1.81 12.59 9.54
N GLU A 121 -0.97 12.55 8.50
CA GLU A 121 0.43 12.14 8.62
C GLU A 121 1.21 12.95 9.66
N GLU A 122 1.11 14.28 9.63
CA GLU A 122 1.79 15.14 10.60
C GLU A 122 1.36 14.86 12.05
N ALA A 123 0.05 14.66 12.28
CA ALA A 123 -0.48 14.34 13.60
C ALA A 123 -0.02 12.95 14.07
N PHE A 124 0.01 11.97 13.17
CA PHE A 124 0.52 10.63 13.46
C PHE A 124 2.01 10.68 13.83
N GLN A 125 2.84 11.35 13.02
CA GLN A 125 4.29 11.46 13.27
C GLN A 125 4.56 12.12 14.63
N LYS A 126 3.85 13.21 14.95
CA LYS A 126 3.97 13.88 16.24
C LYS A 126 3.57 12.98 17.42
N TRP A 127 2.49 12.22 17.26
CA TRP A 127 2.04 11.26 18.27
C TRP A 127 3.06 10.14 18.44
N TYR A 128 3.56 9.57 17.35
CA TYR A 128 4.52 8.45 17.34
C TYR A 128 5.86 8.86 17.98
N GLN A 129 6.33 10.10 17.81
CA GLN A 129 7.54 10.62 18.47
C GLN A 129 7.47 10.58 20.01
N GLY A 130 6.26 10.53 20.57
CA GLY A 130 6.05 10.34 22.02
C GLY A 130 6.22 8.88 22.48
N LEU A 131 6.37 7.93 21.57
CA LEU A 131 6.60 6.52 21.87
C LEU A 131 8.10 6.21 21.86
N ASP A 132 8.53 5.31 22.75
CA ASP A 132 9.96 5.00 22.95
C ASP A 132 10.40 3.71 22.25
N TYR A 133 10.04 3.58 20.96
CA TYR A 133 10.49 2.47 20.11
C TYR A 133 11.78 2.87 19.39
N LYS A 134 12.83 2.03 19.48
CA LYS A 134 14.17 2.32 18.95
C LYS A 134 14.51 1.54 17.68
N ASN A 135 13.88 0.37 17.51
CA ASN A 135 14.25 -0.58 16.46
C ASN A 135 13.13 -0.76 15.43
N LEU A 136 11.92 -0.24 15.71
CA LEU A 136 10.72 -0.48 14.93
C LEU A 136 10.67 0.42 13.69
N PRO A 137 10.87 -0.10 12.46
CA PRO A 137 10.64 0.66 11.25
C PRO A 137 9.13 0.87 11.06
N VAL A 138 8.68 2.12 10.98
CA VAL A 138 7.29 2.47 10.69
C VAL A 138 7.24 3.23 9.38
N LEU A 139 6.72 2.58 8.35
CA LEU A 139 6.57 3.10 7.01
C LEU A 139 5.20 3.78 6.87
N LEU A 140 5.16 4.88 6.16
CA LEU A 140 3.95 5.67 5.94
C LEU A 140 3.39 5.41 4.53
N ASP A 141 2.15 4.92 4.46
CA ASP A 141 1.38 4.71 3.23
C ASP A 141 0.16 5.65 3.20
N PRO A 142 0.34 6.98 3.03
CA PRO A 142 -0.77 7.92 3.03
C PRO A 142 -1.75 7.69 1.87
N SER A 143 -1.30 7.08 0.79
CA SER A 143 -2.16 6.70 -0.33
C SER A 143 -3.10 5.54 -0.01
N GLY A 144 -2.75 4.68 0.97
CA GLY A 144 -3.44 3.44 1.26
C GLY A 144 -3.28 2.37 0.17
N GLN A 145 -2.38 2.58 -0.79
CA GLN A 145 -2.20 1.65 -1.91
C GLN A 145 -1.58 0.34 -1.46
N LEU A 146 -0.58 0.39 -0.56
CA LEU A 146 0.03 -0.82 -0.02
C LEU A 146 -0.99 -1.61 0.81
N LEU A 147 -1.77 -0.90 1.62
CA LEU A 147 -2.88 -1.46 2.39
C LEU A 147 -3.87 -2.20 1.49
N ALA A 148 -4.24 -1.59 0.36
CA ALA A 148 -5.16 -2.16 -0.62
C ALA A 148 -4.54 -3.36 -1.34
N SER A 149 -3.27 -3.28 -1.77
CA SER A 149 -2.62 -4.35 -2.53
C SER A 149 -2.45 -5.64 -1.70
N TYR A 150 -2.27 -5.53 -0.39
CA TYR A 150 -2.25 -6.69 0.51
C TYR A 150 -3.63 -7.12 1.02
N GLY A 151 -4.70 -6.49 0.56
CA GLY A 151 -6.07 -6.82 0.93
C GLY A 151 -6.39 -6.60 2.41
N VAL A 152 -5.73 -5.63 3.05
CA VAL A 152 -5.90 -5.35 4.49
C VAL A 152 -7.27 -4.78 4.78
N ARG A 153 -8.08 -5.52 5.52
CA ARG A 153 -9.45 -5.13 5.89
C ARG A 153 -9.61 -4.80 7.37
N SER A 154 -8.73 -5.32 8.21
CA SER A 154 -8.72 -5.13 9.67
C SER A 154 -7.30 -4.98 10.18
N TYR A 155 -7.16 -4.48 11.42
CA TYR A 155 -5.88 -4.33 12.10
C TYR A 155 -5.82 -5.16 13.39
N PRO A 156 -4.64 -5.73 13.72
CA PRO A 156 -3.48 -5.84 12.84
C PRO A 156 -3.70 -6.84 11.71
N THR A 157 -2.99 -6.68 10.60
CA THR A 157 -2.83 -7.70 9.57
C THR A 157 -1.34 -7.88 9.32
N GLN A 158 -0.88 -9.12 9.16
CA GLN A 158 0.50 -9.43 8.85
C GLN A 158 0.61 -10.04 7.45
N ALA A 159 1.74 -9.76 6.78
CA ALA A 159 2.14 -10.46 5.58
C ALA A 159 3.54 -11.02 5.74
N PHE A 160 3.76 -12.20 5.20
CA PHE A 160 5.03 -12.91 5.19
C PHE A 160 5.49 -13.05 3.74
N ILE A 161 6.68 -12.58 3.46
CA ILE A 161 7.30 -12.60 2.12
C ILE A 161 8.60 -13.38 2.23
N ASP A 162 8.82 -14.33 1.32
CA ASP A 162 10.01 -15.16 1.29
C ASP A 162 11.24 -14.46 0.70
N LYS A 163 12.37 -15.16 0.67
CA LYS A 163 13.65 -14.63 0.16
C LYS A 163 13.62 -14.32 -1.34
N GLU A 164 12.73 -14.94 -2.09
CA GLU A 164 12.49 -14.71 -3.51
C GLU A 164 11.54 -13.51 -3.75
N GLY A 165 10.98 -12.91 -2.69
CA GLY A 165 10.02 -11.81 -2.79
C GLY A 165 8.58 -12.27 -3.05
N LYS A 166 8.25 -13.54 -2.79
CA LYS A 166 6.90 -14.07 -2.98
C LYS A 166 6.09 -13.99 -1.69
N LEU A 167 4.80 -13.67 -1.83
CA LEU A 167 3.88 -13.68 -0.71
C LEU A 167 3.63 -15.12 -0.23
N VAL A 168 4.08 -15.44 0.97
CA VAL A 168 3.79 -16.73 1.60
C VAL A 168 2.37 -16.76 2.14
N LYS A 169 1.98 -15.72 2.88
CA LYS A 169 0.61 -15.55 3.38
C LYS A 169 0.34 -14.13 3.87
N THR A 170 -0.94 -13.79 3.91
CA THR A 170 -1.48 -12.65 4.65
C THR A 170 -2.39 -13.17 5.77
N GLN A 171 -2.19 -12.72 7.00
CA GLN A 171 -2.91 -13.19 8.19
C GLN A 171 -3.51 -12.00 8.94
N PRO A 172 -4.84 -11.82 8.97
CA PRO A 172 -5.48 -10.84 9.84
C PRO A 172 -5.52 -11.32 11.30
N GLY A 173 -5.57 -10.37 12.22
CA GLY A 173 -5.63 -10.60 13.65
C GLY A 173 -4.26 -10.55 14.35
N PHE A 174 -4.27 -10.64 15.67
CA PHE A 174 -3.06 -10.66 16.50
C PHE A 174 -2.24 -11.94 16.28
N MET A 175 -0.92 -11.79 16.34
CA MET A 175 0.03 -12.90 16.35
C MET A 175 1.12 -12.58 17.39
N ASP A 176 1.41 -13.52 18.27
CA ASP A 176 2.48 -13.38 19.25
C ASP A 176 3.87 -13.54 18.61
N LYS A 177 4.89 -13.11 19.35
CA LYS A 177 6.28 -13.12 18.90
C LYS A 177 6.77 -14.50 18.50
N GLU A 178 6.44 -15.53 19.29
CA GLU A 178 6.84 -16.91 19.08
C GLU A 178 6.26 -17.44 17.77
N THR A 179 4.98 -17.19 17.52
CA THR A 179 4.30 -17.59 16.28
C THR A 179 4.88 -16.86 15.06
N ILE A 180 5.23 -15.57 15.19
CA ILE A 180 5.89 -14.82 14.10
C ILE A 180 7.24 -15.46 13.78
N LEU A 181 8.07 -15.75 14.79
CA LEU A 181 9.38 -16.37 14.61
C LEU A 181 9.27 -17.78 14.01
N GLU A 182 8.28 -18.58 14.43
CA GLU A 182 8.03 -19.90 13.86
C GLU A 182 7.68 -19.82 12.37
N ASN A 183 6.80 -18.88 12.00
CA ASN A 183 6.48 -18.63 10.59
C ASN A 183 7.72 -18.23 9.79
N LEU A 184 8.54 -17.32 10.30
CA LEU A 184 9.78 -16.90 9.65
C LEU A 184 10.78 -18.05 9.51
N LYS A 185 10.87 -18.95 10.49
CA LYS A 185 11.76 -20.15 10.45
C LYS A 185 11.30 -21.17 9.41
N THR A 186 10.00 -21.37 9.26
CA THR A 186 9.42 -22.38 8.36
C THR A 186 9.32 -21.92 6.90
N MET A 187 9.49 -20.64 6.63
CA MET A 187 9.58 -20.08 5.27
C MET A 187 10.93 -20.44 4.63
N ASN A 188 10.92 -20.67 3.34
CA ASN A 188 12.13 -20.87 2.54
C ASN A 188 12.92 -19.57 2.32
#